data_b61f4f555f098070c4897648066124f4
#
_entry.id   b61f4f555f098070c4897648066124f4
#
_cell.length_a   1.000
_cell.length_b   1.000
_cell.length_c   1.000
_cell.angle_alpha   90.00
_cell.angle_beta   90.00
_cell.angle_gamma   90.00
#
_symmetry.space_group_name_H-M   'P 1'
#
loop_
_entity.id
_entity.type
_entity.pdbx_description
1 polymer ?
#
loop_
_entity_poly.entity_id
_entity_poly.type
_entity_poly.pdbx_seq_one_letter_code
_entity_poly.pdbx_strand_id
1 'polypeptide(L)'
;KIQKPEHIKLIPELFKEAGYFTCLGSSGHAAGIASGKQKNRFGKSDYNFEWDPKVFDAPEWSDRKQGQPFFAKICLSGGKARSQARSSKDIPHVKSADVKLPPYYPRHPVVLEDWAAYLDTFSLMDFQVGQIVDRLKKEGEFENTVIFFITDHGVSHARGKQFCYDEGMMIPFFVHAPSRVQAGTVRKEPVLHIDLAATSLYFAGIEIPKYMEARTLFGPDAVKRKFAVSARDRCDETYDRIRAVRTSRYKYIRNGYPNRPQLQPCAYKDNKDTYVAIRDWGEKGKLSDLQQNLLLSPKRAKEELYDLKNDPWE
;
A
#
# COMPACT_ATOMS: atom_id res chain seq x y z
N LYS A 1 -20.80 1.84 -11.98
CA LYS A 1 -19.98 2.59 -11.00
C LYS A 1 -20.84 3.66 -10.35
N ILE A 2 -20.44 4.10 -9.12
CA ILE A 2 -21.13 5.17 -8.40
C ILE A 2 -20.65 6.51 -8.95
N GLN A 3 -21.56 7.49 -9.04
CA GLN A 3 -21.21 8.87 -9.36
C GLN A 3 -20.50 9.54 -8.18
N LYS A 4 -19.42 10.25 -8.43
CA LYS A 4 -18.76 11.11 -7.46
C LYS A 4 -19.65 12.35 -7.22
N PRO A 5 -19.89 12.80 -5.97
CA PRO A 5 -20.56 14.08 -5.74
C PRO A 5 -19.81 15.23 -6.44
N GLU A 6 -20.54 16.14 -7.08
CA GLU A 6 -19.95 17.22 -7.90
C GLU A 6 -19.00 18.13 -7.11
N HIS A 7 -19.34 18.42 -5.84
CA HIS A 7 -18.52 19.27 -4.97
C HIS A 7 -17.25 18.61 -4.46
N ILE A 8 -17.07 17.27 -4.65
CA ILE A 8 -15.86 16.56 -4.25
C ILE A 8 -14.89 16.52 -5.43
N LYS A 9 -13.72 17.12 -5.27
CA LYS A 9 -12.64 17.11 -6.25
C LYS A 9 -11.62 16.03 -5.92
N LEU A 10 -11.09 15.39 -6.95
CA LEU A 10 -9.95 14.48 -6.82
C LEU A 10 -8.66 15.29 -6.61
N ILE A 11 -7.69 14.66 -5.97
CA ILE A 11 -6.38 15.32 -5.76
C ILE A 11 -5.77 15.84 -7.06
N PRO A 12 -5.70 15.06 -8.16
CA PRO A 12 -5.18 15.60 -9.43
C PRO A 12 -6.00 16.79 -9.98
N GLU A 13 -7.33 16.83 -9.74
CA GLU A 13 -8.14 17.99 -10.14
C GLU A 13 -7.69 19.26 -9.39
N LEU A 14 -7.47 19.17 -8.07
CA LEU A 14 -7.01 20.28 -7.24
C LEU A 14 -5.61 20.78 -7.67
N PHE A 15 -4.69 19.86 -7.95
CA PHE A 15 -3.36 20.21 -8.47
C PHE A 15 -3.44 20.87 -9.85
N LYS A 16 -4.27 20.34 -10.73
CA LYS A 16 -4.45 20.89 -12.09
C LYS A 16 -5.03 22.30 -12.05
N GLU A 17 -6.03 22.58 -11.20
CA GLU A 17 -6.58 23.91 -10.98
C GLU A 17 -5.54 24.90 -10.43
N ALA A 18 -4.59 24.40 -9.64
CA ALA A 18 -3.46 25.18 -9.15
C ALA A 18 -2.32 25.35 -10.19
N GLY A 19 -2.52 24.92 -11.44
CA GLY A 19 -1.57 25.10 -12.54
C GLY A 19 -0.51 24.00 -12.67
N TYR A 20 -0.58 22.94 -11.89
CA TYR A 20 0.32 21.79 -12.00
C TYR A 20 0.01 20.95 -13.24
N PHE A 21 1.05 20.44 -13.88
CA PHE A 21 0.93 19.35 -14.86
C PHE A 21 0.71 18.04 -14.12
N THR A 22 -0.33 17.29 -14.47
CA THR A 22 -0.76 16.11 -13.70
C THR A 22 -0.47 14.80 -14.42
N CYS A 23 0.17 13.84 -13.71
CA CYS A 23 0.63 12.59 -14.30
C CYS A 23 0.06 11.36 -13.57
N LEU A 24 -0.24 10.32 -14.37
CA LEU A 24 -0.58 8.99 -13.87
C LEU A 24 0.23 7.94 -14.63
N GLY A 25 1.35 7.51 -14.08
CA GLY A 25 2.30 6.64 -14.76
C GLY A 25 2.62 5.33 -14.05
N SER A 26 3.55 4.60 -14.66
CA SER A 26 4.23 3.43 -14.09
C SER A 26 5.70 3.75 -13.85
N SER A 27 6.43 2.82 -13.21
CA SER A 27 7.88 2.94 -13.04
C SER A 27 8.63 3.21 -14.36
N GLY A 28 8.25 2.53 -15.45
CA GLY A 28 8.87 2.73 -16.77
C GLY A 28 8.62 4.14 -17.33
N HIS A 29 7.47 4.75 -17.11
CA HIS A 29 7.19 6.13 -17.50
C HIS A 29 8.06 7.10 -16.67
N ALA A 30 8.05 6.95 -15.36
CA ALA A 30 8.78 7.82 -14.47
C ALA A 30 10.30 7.71 -14.62
N ALA A 31 10.81 6.54 -14.98
CA ALA A 31 12.23 6.34 -15.33
C ALA A 31 12.59 6.83 -16.74
N GLY A 32 11.61 7.24 -17.57
CA GLY A 32 11.86 7.68 -18.95
C GLY A 32 12.22 6.55 -19.93
N ILE A 33 11.92 5.29 -19.59
CA ILE A 33 12.23 4.10 -20.40
C ILE A 33 11.00 3.46 -21.06
N ALA A 34 9.80 4.00 -20.80
CA ALA A 34 8.58 3.49 -21.43
C ALA A 34 8.62 3.73 -22.96
N SER A 35 8.32 2.68 -23.73
CA SER A 35 8.39 2.70 -25.19
C SER A 35 7.18 2.02 -25.84
N GLY A 36 7.03 2.23 -27.14
CA GLY A 36 5.95 1.62 -27.94
C GLY A 36 4.56 1.93 -27.39
N LYS A 37 3.69 0.91 -27.33
CA LYS A 37 2.30 1.04 -26.84
C LYS A 37 2.22 1.47 -25.35
N GLN A 38 3.27 1.27 -24.56
CA GLN A 38 3.27 1.65 -23.16
C GLN A 38 3.44 3.16 -22.96
N LYS A 39 4.15 3.85 -23.88
CA LYS A 39 4.47 5.27 -23.76
C LYS A 39 3.25 6.16 -23.49
N ASN A 40 2.12 5.87 -24.15
CA ASN A 40 0.91 6.67 -24.05
C ASN A 40 -0.19 6.05 -23.16
N ARG A 41 0.14 4.97 -22.45
CA ARG A 41 -0.82 4.29 -21.57
C ARG A 41 -0.72 4.81 -20.16
N PHE A 42 -1.81 5.37 -19.65
CA PHE A 42 -1.87 5.75 -18.24
C PHE A 42 -1.59 4.58 -17.30
N GLY A 43 -1.00 4.90 -16.17
CA GLY A 43 -0.79 3.99 -15.06
C GLY A 43 -2.11 3.51 -14.47
N LYS A 44 -2.03 2.67 -13.44
CA LYS A 44 -3.20 2.09 -12.80
C LYS A 44 -3.91 3.11 -11.91
N SER A 45 -5.23 3.24 -12.08
CA SER A 45 -6.13 3.85 -11.10
C SER A 45 -7.19 2.82 -10.70
N ASP A 46 -7.43 2.64 -9.40
CA ASP A 46 -8.43 1.71 -8.88
C ASP A 46 -9.67 2.45 -8.35
N TYR A 47 -10.04 3.56 -8.98
CA TYR A 47 -11.28 4.27 -8.63
C TYR A 47 -12.50 3.40 -8.93
N ASN A 48 -13.32 3.14 -7.93
CA ASN A 48 -14.57 2.38 -8.05
C ASN A 48 -15.82 3.26 -8.26
N PHE A 49 -15.61 4.53 -8.55
CA PHE A 49 -16.61 5.51 -9.00
C PHE A 49 -16.29 5.99 -10.42
N GLU A 50 -17.23 6.69 -11.06
CA GLU A 50 -17.01 7.29 -12.37
C GLU A 50 -16.11 8.52 -12.25
N TRP A 51 -15.13 8.63 -13.14
CA TRP A 51 -14.17 9.73 -13.18
C TRP A 51 -13.67 9.96 -14.61
N ASP A 52 -13.26 11.18 -14.90
CA ASP A 52 -12.71 11.56 -16.20
C ASP A 52 -11.18 11.35 -16.21
N PRO A 53 -10.62 10.51 -17.08
CA PRO A 53 -9.17 10.36 -17.24
C PRO A 53 -8.42 11.66 -17.56
N LYS A 54 -9.13 12.66 -18.12
CA LYS A 54 -8.57 13.99 -18.43
C LYS A 54 -8.13 14.80 -17.21
N VAL A 55 -8.42 14.32 -15.99
CA VAL A 55 -7.82 14.89 -14.76
C VAL A 55 -6.30 14.70 -14.73
N PHE A 56 -5.77 13.78 -15.53
CA PHE A 56 -4.34 13.62 -15.78
C PHE A 56 -4.01 14.08 -17.20
N ASP A 57 -2.91 14.85 -17.34
CA ASP A 57 -2.44 15.36 -18.62
C ASP A 57 -1.65 14.32 -19.40
N ALA A 58 -0.80 13.52 -18.72
CA ALA A 58 0.06 12.52 -19.34
C ALA A 58 0.45 11.37 -18.39
N PRO A 59 1.04 10.29 -18.89
CA PRO A 59 1.64 9.24 -18.04
C PRO A 59 2.88 9.69 -17.27
N GLU A 60 3.57 10.75 -17.70
CA GLU A 60 4.80 11.25 -17.09
C GLU A 60 4.95 12.75 -17.34
N TRP A 61 5.97 13.40 -16.78
CA TRP A 61 6.05 14.86 -16.66
C TRP A 61 6.89 15.58 -17.72
N SER A 62 7.44 14.88 -18.74
CA SER A 62 8.30 15.51 -19.76
C SER A 62 7.54 16.51 -20.65
N ASP A 63 6.25 16.29 -20.88
CA ASP A 63 5.44 17.15 -21.76
C ASP A 63 4.97 18.44 -21.06
N ARG A 64 5.36 18.66 -19.80
CA ARG A 64 5.04 19.89 -19.09
C ARG A 64 5.75 21.11 -19.71
N LYS A 65 5.17 22.27 -19.58
CA LYS A 65 5.81 23.52 -19.99
C LYS A 65 7.04 23.77 -19.11
N GLN A 66 8.00 24.49 -19.67
CA GLN A 66 9.19 24.91 -18.91
C GLN A 66 8.75 25.73 -17.65
N GLY A 67 9.28 25.36 -16.50
CA GLY A 67 8.94 25.99 -15.22
C GLY A 67 7.58 25.60 -14.65
N GLN A 68 6.78 24.79 -15.34
CA GLN A 68 5.50 24.31 -14.81
C GLN A 68 5.74 23.24 -13.75
N PRO A 69 5.18 23.37 -12.52
CA PRO A 69 5.26 22.32 -11.53
C PRO A 69 4.45 21.11 -11.97
N PHE A 70 4.78 19.92 -11.42
CA PHE A 70 4.03 18.70 -11.72
C PHE A 70 3.58 17.96 -10.47
N PHE A 71 2.46 17.26 -10.60
CA PHE A 71 1.97 16.25 -9.67
C PHE A 71 1.99 14.91 -10.38
N ALA A 72 2.69 13.91 -9.83
CA ALA A 72 2.81 12.60 -10.44
C ALA A 72 2.42 11.48 -9.47
N LYS A 73 1.43 10.69 -9.85
CA LYS A 73 1.10 9.40 -9.23
C LYS A 73 1.74 8.30 -10.05
N ILE A 74 2.78 7.66 -9.50
CA ILE A 74 3.53 6.62 -10.19
C ILE A 74 3.26 5.27 -9.52
N CYS A 75 2.75 4.32 -10.31
CA CYS A 75 2.48 2.96 -9.85
C CYS A 75 3.70 2.08 -10.13
N LEU A 76 4.34 1.60 -9.08
CA LEU A 76 5.44 0.63 -9.17
C LEU A 76 4.89 -0.80 -9.34
N SER A 77 5.75 -1.72 -9.74
CA SER A 77 5.36 -3.11 -9.97
C SER A 77 4.90 -3.85 -8.71
N GLY A 78 5.40 -3.48 -7.54
CA GLY A 78 4.91 -3.88 -6.22
C GLY A 78 4.81 -5.38 -5.96
N GLY A 79 4.29 -5.73 -4.79
CA GLY A 79 4.27 -7.09 -4.26
C GLY A 79 3.45 -8.14 -5.02
N LYS A 80 2.76 -7.78 -6.11
CA LYS A 80 2.06 -8.72 -7.00
C LYS A 80 2.91 -9.17 -8.18
N ALA A 81 3.99 -8.47 -8.49
CA ALA A 81 4.84 -8.73 -9.67
C ALA A 81 5.90 -9.80 -9.39
N ARG A 82 5.56 -10.89 -8.69
CA ARG A 82 6.49 -11.95 -8.28
C ARG A 82 7.27 -12.56 -9.44
N SER A 83 6.59 -12.92 -10.53
CA SER A 83 7.25 -13.46 -11.72
C SER A 83 8.20 -12.47 -12.38
N GLN A 84 7.82 -11.19 -12.44
CA GLN A 84 8.70 -10.14 -12.96
C GLN A 84 9.93 -9.97 -12.07
N ALA A 85 9.76 -9.95 -10.74
CA ALA A 85 10.88 -9.85 -9.81
C ALA A 85 11.81 -11.07 -9.95
N ARG A 86 11.26 -12.28 -9.96
CA ARG A 86 12.04 -13.53 -10.12
C ARG A 86 12.81 -13.61 -11.46
N SER A 87 12.31 -12.99 -12.52
CA SER A 87 12.99 -12.98 -13.84
C SER A 87 13.93 -11.80 -14.03
N SER A 88 13.95 -10.84 -13.13
CA SER A 88 14.81 -9.67 -13.23
C SER A 88 16.28 -10.05 -12.99
N LYS A 89 17.16 -9.53 -13.81
CA LYS A 89 18.62 -9.68 -13.65
C LYS A 89 19.24 -8.50 -12.89
N ASP A 90 18.46 -7.48 -12.62
CA ASP A 90 18.92 -6.20 -12.04
C ASP A 90 18.85 -6.18 -10.51
N ILE A 91 18.35 -7.27 -9.90
CA ILE A 91 18.15 -7.37 -8.45
C ILE A 91 18.69 -8.69 -7.90
N PRO A 92 19.10 -8.73 -6.62
CA PRO A 92 19.40 -9.98 -5.94
C PRO A 92 18.10 -10.78 -5.68
N HIS A 93 18.23 -12.11 -5.62
CA HIS A 93 17.12 -13.01 -5.34
C HIS A 93 17.25 -13.69 -3.97
N VAL A 94 16.14 -13.75 -3.24
CA VAL A 94 16.04 -14.44 -1.96
C VAL A 94 15.85 -15.95 -2.21
N LYS A 95 16.64 -16.78 -1.53
CA LYS A 95 16.43 -18.23 -1.56
C LYS A 95 15.29 -18.63 -0.61
N SER A 96 14.43 -19.55 -1.04
CA SER A 96 13.30 -20.02 -0.21
C SER A 96 13.75 -20.59 1.14
N ALA A 97 14.95 -21.17 1.21
CA ALA A 97 15.53 -21.70 2.45
C ALA A 97 15.85 -20.61 3.49
N ASP A 98 16.16 -19.40 3.04
CA ASP A 98 16.56 -18.27 3.89
C ASP A 98 15.35 -17.46 4.40
N VAL A 99 14.13 -17.80 3.93
CA VAL A 99 12.92 -17.07 4.31
C VAL A 99 12.58 -17.31 5.79
N LYS A 100 12.41 -16.20 6.50
CA LYS A 100 11.87 -16.16 7.87
C LYS A 100 10.38 -15.82 7.80
N LEU A 101 9.54 -16.78 8.14
CA LEU A 101 8.09 -16.59 8.16
C LEU A 101 7.61 -16.09 9.53
N PRO A 102 6.53 -15.29 9.57
CA PRO A 102 5.73 -15.14 10.79
C PRO A 102 5.30 -16.52 11.33
N PRO A 103 5.16 -16.70 12.64
CA PRO A 103 4.95 -18.01 13.27
C PRO A 103 3.66 -18.71 12.83
N TYR A 104 2.67 -17.95 12.39
CA TYR A 104 1.40 -18.48 11.92
C TYR A 104 1.39 -18.97 10.46
N TYR A 105 2.50 -18.83 9.72
CA TYR A 105 2.62 -19.44 8.39
C TYR A 105 3.37 -20.77 8.48
N PRO A 106 2.85 -21.83 7.82
CA PRO A 106 3.55 -23.11 7.78
C PRO A 106 4.76 -23.04 6.84
N ARG A 107 5.84 -23.76 7.19
CA ARG A 107 7.03 -23.88 6.33
C ARG A 107 6.78 -24.86 5.15
N HIS A 108 5.67 -24.69 4.47
CA HIS A 108 5.36 -25.43 3.24
C HIS A 108 6.24 -24.90 2.09
N PRO A 109 6.78 -25.76 1.20
CA PRO A 109 7.63 -25.31 0.07
C PRO A 109 7.00 -24.22 -0.77
N VAL A 110 5.71 -24.33 -1.11
CA VAL A 110 4.96 -23.32 -1.88
C VAL A 110 4.89 -21.98 -1.11
N VAL A 111 4.68 -22.02 0.20
CA VAL A 111 4.61 -20.79 1.03
C VAL A 111 5.98 -20.12 1.08
N LEU A 112 7.05 -20.89 1.26
CA LEU A 112 8.43 -20.38 1.29
C LEU A 112 8.82 -19.76 -0.05
N GLU A 113 8.47 -20.41 -1.17
CA GLU A 113 8.76 -19.91 -2.50
C GLU A 113 8.00 -18.60 -2.81
N ASP A 114 6.71 -18.54 -2.48
CA ASP A 114 5.91 -17.30 -2.67
C ASP A 114 6.44 -16.17 -1.81
N TRP A 115 6.88 -16.44 -0.57
CA TRP A 115 7.49 -15.45 0.30
C TRP A 115 8.85 -14.97 -0.23
N ALA A 116 9.68 -15.86 -0.74
CA ALA A 116 10.94 -15.48 -1.37
C ALA A 116 10.69 -14.57 -2.59
N ALA A 117 9.77 -14.97 -3.45
CA ALA A 117 9.36 -14.16 -4.60
C ALA A 117 8.75 -12.81 -4.18
N TYR A 118 7.99 -12.77 -3.08
CA TYR A 118 7.47 -11.53 -2.52
C TYR A 118 8.59 -10.62 -2.03
N LEU A 119 9.60 -11.14 -1.35
CA LEU A 119 10.77 -10.36 -0.91
C LEU A 119 11.56 -9.79 -2.11
N ASP A 120 11.70 -10.55 -3.20
CA ASP A 120 12.31 -10.05 -4.43
C ASP A 120 11.56 -8.86 -5.02
N THR A 121 10.23 -8.76 -4.79
CA THR A 121 9.47 -7.58 -5.25
C THR A 121 9.89 -6.30 -4.53
N PHE A 122 10.40 -6.37 -3.30
CA PHE A 122 10.95 -5.19 -2.62
C PHE A 122 12.24 -4.73 -3.27
N SER A 123 13.15 -5.66 -3.61
CA SER A 123 14.37 -5.32 -4.34
C SER A 123 14.04 -4.71 -5.71
N LEU A 124 13.00 -5.21 -6.39
CA LEU A 124 12.54 -4.64 -7.66
C LEU A 124 11.96 -3.22 -7.47
N MET A 125 11.17 -3.00 -6.43
CA MET A 125 10.62 -1.66 -6.12
C MET A 125 11.74 -0.68 -5.78
N ASP A 126 12.71 -1.08 -4.98
CA ASP A 126 13.87 -0.26 -4.61
C ASP A 126 14.67 0.15 -5.86
N PHE A 127 14.95 -0.80 -6.75
CA PHE A 127 15.58 -0.53 -8.05
C PHE A 127 14.77 0.49 -8.87
N GLN A 128 13.44 0.32 -8.97
CA GLN A 128 12.57 1.24 -9.70
C GLN A 128 12.53 2.65 -9.07
N VAL A 129 12.53 2.74 -7.74
CA VAL A 129 12.64 4.04 -7.03
C VAL A 129 13.98 4.70 -7.33
N GLY A 130 15.07 3.92 -7.34
CA GLY A 130 16.40 4.40 -7.71
C GLY A 130 16.40 5.05 -9.10
N GLN A 131 15.83 4.39 -10.11
CA GLN A 131 15.72 4.93 -11.47
C GLN A 131 14.95 6.26 -11.52
N ILE A 132 13.87 6.41 -10.74
CA ILE A 132 13.07 7.65 -10.66
C ILE A 132 13.90 8.77 -10.02
N VAL A 133 14.56 8.48 -8.90
CA VAL A 133 15.42 9.43 -8.19
C VAL A 133 16.57 9.91 -9.07
N ASP A 134 17.23 8.99 -9.79
CA ASP A 134 18.32 9.32 -10.69
C ASP A 134 17.87 10.21 -11.84
N ARG A 135 16.67 9.96 -12.38
CA ARG A 135 16.06 10.85 -13.38
C ARG A 135 15.81 12.24 -12.83
N LEU A 136 15.18 12.35 -11.66
CA LEU A 136 14.91 13.65 -11.02
C LEU A 136 16.23 14.42 -10.77
N LYS A 137 17.28 13.73 -10.31
CA LYS A 137 18.62 14.34 -10.15
C LYS A 137 19.19 14.84 -11.47
N LYS A 138 19.12 14.01 -12.53
CA LYS A 138 19.59 14.35 -13.87
C LYS A 138 18.84 15.56 -14.46
N GLU A 139 17.56 15.70 -14.18
CA GLU A 139 16.73 16.82 -14.62
C GLU A 139 16.88 18.07 -13.71
N GLY A 140 17.62 17.98 -12.60
CA GLY A 140 17.78 19.08 -11.63
C GLY A 140 16.55 19.33 -10.75
N GLU A 141 15.59 18.40 -10.73
CA GLU A 141 14.30 18.54 -10.04
C GLU A 141 14.28 17.89 -8.64
N PHE A 142 15.28 17.07 -8.30
CA PHE A 142 15.27 16.27 -7.07
C PHE A 142 15.13 17.10 -5.81
N GLU A 143 15.91 18.19 -5.70
CA GLU A 143 15.91 19.07 -4.54
C GLU A 143 14.63 19.95 -4.43
N ASN A 144 13.87 20.06 -5.52
CA ASN A 144 12.61 20.79 -5.59
C ASN A 144 11.37 19.88 -5.63
N THR A 145 11.54 18.58 -5.43
CA THR A 145 10.45 17.61 -5.49
C THR A 145 10.18 17.00 -4.13
N VAL A 146 8.93 17.04 -3.69
CA VAL A 146 8.46 16.24 -2.55
C VAL A 146 8.07 14.87 -3.05
N ILE A 147 8.68 13.81 -2.48
CA ILE A 147 8.41 12.43 -2.86
C ILE A 147 7.78 11.70 -1.68
N PHE A 148 6.62 11.11 -1.91
CA PHE A 148 6.01 10.14 -1.00
C PHE A 148 6.15 8.74 -1.58
N PHE A 149 6.74 7.84 -0.82
CA PHE A 149 6.72 6.41 -1.13
C PHE A 149 5.79 5.70 -0.16
N ILE A 150 4.78 5.03 -0.68
CA ILE A 150 3.77 4.29 0.07
C ILE A 150 3.40 2.99 -0.65
N THR A 151 2.72 2.08 0.06
CA THR A 151 1.92 1.01 -0.56
C THR A 151 0.44 1.23 -0.27
N ASP A 152 -0.44 0.66 -1.10
CA ASP A 152 -1.90 0.75 -0.94
C ASP A 152 -2.41 -0.11 0.23
N HIS A 153 -1.72 -1.19 0.56
CA HIS A 153 -2.00 -2.12 1.66
C HIS A 153 -0.76 -2.97 1.95
N GLY A 154 -0.79 -3.71 3.05
CA GLY A 154 0.26 -4.67 3.40
C GLY A 154 0.28 -5.90 2.48
N VAL A 155 1.04 -6.93 2.87
CA VAL A 155 1.24 -8.13 2.07
C VAL A 155 -0.07 -8.85 1.73
N SER A 156 -0.17 -9.40 0.53
CA SER A 156 -1.36 -10.15 0.08
C SER A 156 -1.28 -11.64 0.44
N HIS A 157 -0.94 -11.94 1.69
CA HIS A 157 -0.94 -13.27 2.28
C HIS A 157 -2.14 -13.49 3.20
N ALA A 158 -2.17 -14.63 3.91
CA ALA A 158 -3.37 -15.09 4.59
C ALA A 158 -3.90 -14.17 5.70
N ARG A 159 -3.04 -13.46 6.43
CA ARG A 159 -3.44 -12.49 7.46
C ARG A 159 -3.28 -11.03 7.04
N GLY A 160 -2.67 -10.77 5.88
CA GLY A 160 -2.33 -9.43 5.39
C GLY A 160 -3.51 -8.71 4.75
N LYS A 161 -3.43 -8.45 3.46
CA LYS A 161 -4.48 -7.74 2.71
C LYS A 161 -5.88 -8.29 3.01
N GLN A 162 -6.84 -7.40 3.26
CA GLN A 162 -8.23 -7.64 3.65
C GLN A 162 -8.46 -7.84 5.15
N PHE A 163 -7.43 -7.85 5.99
CA PHE A 163 -7.56 -7.98 7.43
C PHE A 163 -7.03 -6.74 8.15
N CYS A 164 -7.50 -6.52 9.39
CA CYS A 164 -7.12 -5.36 10.19
C CYS A 164 -5.89 -5.60 11.09
N TYR A 165 -5.13 -6.68 10.85
CA TYR A 165 -3.83 -6.92 11.49
C TYR A 165 -2.74 -6.01 10.92
N ASP A 166 -1.65 -5.81 11.65
CA ASP A 166 -0.53 -4.97 11.18
C ASP A 166 0.06 -5.49 9.86
N GLU A 167 0.08 -6.81 9.63
CA GLU A 167 0.51 -7.39 8.35
C GLU A 167 -0.27 -6.81 7.14
N GLY A 168 -1.55 -6.46 7.33
CA GLY A 168 -2.40 -5.87 6.29
C GLY A 168 -2.47 -4.35 6.30
N MET A 169 -2.23 -3.73 7.46
CA MET A 169 -2.53 -2.31 7.69
C MET A 169 -1.29 -1.44 7.88
N MET A 170 -0.20 -2.00 8.44
CA MET A 170 1.05 -1.27 8.60
C MET A 170 1.86 -1.32 7.32
N ILE A 171 1.92 -0.18 6.64
CA ILE A 171 2.58 -0.03 5.35
C ILE A 171 3.85 0.81 5.47
N PRO A 172 4.85 0.62 4.60
CA PRO A 172 5.94 1.57 4.48
C PRO A 172 5.41 2.94 4.06
N PHE A 173 5.92 3.98 4.72
CA PHE A 173 5.63 5.37 4.38
C PHE A 173 6.88 6.20 4.55
N PHE A 174 7.46 6.66 3.46
CA PHE A 174 8.65 7.50 3.44
C PHE A 174 8.33 8.84 2.78
N VAL A 175 8.93 9.91 3.31
CA VAL A 175 8.79 11.25 2.78
C VAL A 175 10.17 11.84 2.54
N HIS A 176 10.45 12.23 1.30
CA HIS A 176 11.55 13.09 0.92
C HIS A 176 10.97 14.48 0.65
N ALA A 177 11.38 15.48 1.42
CA ALA A 177 10.94 16.86 1.26
C ALA A 177 12.09 17.80 1.64
N PRO A 178 13.03 18.05 0.75
CA PRO A 178 14.22 18.87 0.99
C PRO A 178 13.84 20.25 1.52
N SER A 179 14.63 20.76 2.44
CA SER A 179 14.42 22.06 3.12
C SER A 179 13.12 22.17 3.94
N ARG A 180 12.24 21.17 3.92
CA ARG A 180 10.92 21.21 4.60
C ARG A 180 10.80 20.19 5.72
N VAL A 181 11.53 19.07 5.62
CA VAL A 181 11.54 18.00 6.61
C VAL A 181 12.98 17.62 6.93
N GLN A 182 13.31 17.56 8.21
CA GLN A 182 14.66 17.15 8.67
C GLN A 182 14.93 15.70 8.24
N ALA A 183 16.02 15.50 7.51
CA ALA A 183 16.46 14.17 7.07
C ALA A 183 16.74 13.25 8.26
N GLY A 184 16.52 11.94 8.10
CA GLY A 184 16.74 10.94 9.13
C GLY A 184 15.70 10.92 10.25
N THR A 185 14.66 11.78 10.18
CA THR A 185 13.59 11.78 11.19
C THR A 185 12.73 10.53 11.08
N VAL A 186 12.51 9.85 12.21
CA VAL A 186 11.58 8.72 12.33
C VAL A 186 10.40 9.12 13.21
N ARG A 187 9.21 9.02 12.66
CA ARG A 187 7.95 9.29 13.35
C ARG A 187 7.28 7.98 13.73
N LYS A 188 6.79 7.87 14.96
CA LYS A 188 6.21 6.62 15.52
C LYS A 188 4.70 6.72 15.77
N GLU A 189 4.13 7.91 15.67
CA GLU A 189 2.68 8.10 15.79
C GLU A 189 1.93 7.50 14.61
N PRO A 190 0.71 7.01 14.83
CA PRO A 190 -0.15 6.52 13.75
C PRO A 190 -0.44 7.61 12.71
N VAL A 191 -0.37 7.24 11.44
CA VAL A 191 -0.80 8.06 10.29
C VAL A 191 -1.82 7.28 9.46
N LEU A 192 -2.66 7.96 8.70
CA LEU A 192 -3.64 7.34 7.82
C LEU A 192 -3.34 7.70 6.36
N HIS A 193 -3.70 6.83 5.42
CA HIS A 193 -3.59 7.10 3.98
C HIS A 193 -4.26 8.42 3.56
N ILE A 194 -5.40 8.76 4.16
CA ILE A 194 -6.10 10.01 3.85
C ILE A 194 -5.23 11.24 4.13
N ASP A 195 -4.32 11.16 5.12
CA ASP A 195 -3.43 12.27 5.49
C ASP A 195 -2.42 12.63 4.39
N LEU A 196 -2.15 11.69 3.48
CA LEU A 196 -1.31 11.94 2.31
C LEU A 196 -1.91 13.03 1.41
N ALA A 197 -3.23 13.02 1.22
CA ALA A 197 -3.92 14.00 0.39
C ALA A 197 -3.74 15.42 0.94
N ALA A 198 -4.10 15.65 2.20
CA ALA A 198 -3.94 16.97 2.84
C ALA A 198 -2.47 17.40 2.90
N THR A 199 -1.55 16.47 3.18
CA THR A 199 -0.11 16.76 3.24
C THR A 199 0.45 17.14 1.88
N SER A 200 0.00 16.50 0.80
CA SER A 200 0.41 16.84 -0.57
C SER A 200 -0.03 18.26 -0.94
N LEU A 201 -1.28 18.61 -0.64
CA LEU A 201 -1.81 19.97 -0.86
C LEU A 201 -1.05 21.03 -0.03
N TYR A 202 -0.78 20.72 1.25
CA TYR A 202 0.01 21.59 2.12
C TYR A 202 1.40 21.89 1.54
N PHE A 203 2.12 20.87 1.08
CA PHE A 203 3.43 21.10 0.48
C PHE A 203 3.38 21.86 -0.85
N ALA A 204 2.28 21.76 -1.57
CA ALA A 204 2.05 22.52 -2.81
C ALA A 204 1.53 23.95 -2.58
N GLY A 205 1.21 24.32 -1.34
CA GLY A 205 0.60 25.62 -1.04
C GLY A 205 -0.86 25.73 -1.53
N ILE A 206 -1.52 24.59 -1.74
CA ILE A 206 -2.93 24.53 -2.19
C ILE A 206 -3.83 24.43 -0.96
N GLU A 207 -4.92 25.23 -0.95
CA GLU A 207 -5.91 25.18 0.13
C GLU A 207 -6.52 23.78 0.28
N ILE A 208 -6.57 23.30 1.51
CA ILE A 208 -7.17 21.99 1.82
C ILE A 208 -8.68 22.16 1.92
N PRO A 209 -9.47 21.48 1.06
CA PRO A 209 -10.92 21.61 1.07
C PRO A 209 -11.53 21.21 2.42
N LYS A 210 -12.53 21.97 2.89
CA LYS A 210 -13.19 21.75 4.19
C LYS A 210 -13.90 20.38 4.31
N TYR A 211 -14.26 19.75 3.20
CA TYR A 211 -14.84 18.40 3.19
C TYR A 211 -13.81 17.28 3.45
N MET A 212 -12.52 17.61 3.48
CA MET A 212 -11.45 16.62 3.65
C MET A 212 -11.26 16.32 5.13
N GLU A 213 -11.50 15.09 5.56
CA GLU A 213 -11.27 14.62 6.95
C GLU A 213 -9.78 14.35 7.24
N ALA A 214 -8.94 14.49 6.22
CA ALA A 214 -7.49 14.32 6.28
C ALA A 214 -6.82 15.39 7.16
N ARG A 215 -5.67 15.06 7.72
CA ARG A 215 -4.83 15.98 8.49
C ARG A 215 -3.47 16.13 7.84
N THR A 216 -2.90 17.34 7.89
CA THR A 216 -1.51 17.52 7.49
C THR A 216 -0.57 16.80 8.47
N LEU A 217 0.44 16.13 7.93
CA LEU A 217 1.48 15.47 8.73
C LEU A 217 2.60 16.45 9.11
N PHE A 218 2.72 17.56 8.41
CA PHE A 218 3.75 18.58 8.60
C PHE A 218 3.13 19.97 8.66
N GLY A 219 3.90 20.94 9.12
CA GLY A 219 3.48 22.33 9.26
C GLY A 219 2.96 22.67 10.65
N PRO A 220 2.60 23.96 10.87
CA PRO A 220 2.21 24.47 12.19
C PRO A 220 0.90 23.85 12.70
N ASP A 221 0.01 23.46 11.79
CA ASP A 221 -1.30 22.87 12.12
C ASP A 221 -1.27 21.33 12.17
N ALA A 222 -0.09 20.73 12.08
CA ALA A 222 0.07 19.27 12.11
C ALA A 222 -0.32 18.71 13.48
N VAL A 223 -1.34 17.86 13.52
CA VAL A 223 -1.81 17.21 14.74
C VAL A 223 -1.48 15.74 14.72
N LYS A 224 -0.66 15.31 15.69
CA LYS A 224 -0.32 13.90 15.88
C LYS A 224 -1.56 13.08 16.24
N ARG A 225 -1.77 11.97 15.55
CA ARG A 225 -2.83 11.02 15.90
C ARG A 225 -2.42 10.19 17.12
N LYS A 226 -3.33 10.01 18.06
CA LYS A 226 -3.15 9.08 19.19
C LYS A 226 -3.46 7.64 18.80
N PHE A 227 -4.32 7.47 17.80
CA PHE A 227 -4.77 6.16 17.29
C PHE A 227 -5.13 6.23 15.82
N ALA A 228 -5.10 5.09 15.17
CA ALA A 228 -5.65 4.84 13.85
C ALA A 228 -6.83 3.87 13.94
N VAL A 229 -7.83 4.05 13.07
CA VAL A 229 -8.98 3.15 12.97
C VAL A 229 -8.95 2.44 11.63
N SER A 230 -9.41 1.19 11.62
CA SER A 230 -9.59 0.43 10.40
C SER A 230 -10.86 -0.41 10.44
N ALA A 231 -11.39 -0.71 9.27
CA ALA A 231 -12.63 -1.46 9.14
C ALA A 231 -12.60 -2.38 7.92
N ARG A 232 -13.30 -3.51 8.04
CA ARG A 232 -13.62 -4.39 6.93
C ARG A 232 -15.08 -4.81 7.06
N ASP A 233 -15.85 -4.66 5.97
CA ASP A 233 -17.23 -5.15 5.88
C ASP A 233 -17.37 -6.19 4.78
N ARG A 234 -16.60 -6.07 3.71
CA ARG A 234 -16.70 -6.96 2.55
C ARG A 234 -15.37 -7.04 1.78
N CYS A 235 -15.12 -8.18 1.16
CA CYS A 235 -14.18 -8.31 0.07
C CYS A 235 -14.72 -9.30 -0.96
N ASP A 236 -14.94 -8.86 -2.19
CA ASP A 236 -15.65 -9.59 -3.24
C ASP A 236 -16.99 -10.13 -2.69
N GLU A 237 -17.22 -11.46 -2.77
CA GLU A 237 -18.41 -12.12 -2.23
C GLU A 237 -18.40 -12.30 -0.71
N THR A 238 -17.23 -12.16 -0.08
CA THR A 238 -17.05 -12.46 1.35
C THR A 238 -17.48 -11.29 2.24
N TYR A 239 -18.53 -11.47 2.99
CA TYR A 239 -18.98 -10.52 4.01
C TYR A 239 -18.29 -10.77 5.35
N ASP A 240 -17.89 -9.69 5.98
CA ASP A 240 -17.37 -9.67 7.34
C ASP A 240 -17.83 -8.38 8.05
N ARG A 241 -17.49 -8.22 9.31
CA ARG A 241 -17.65 -6.97 10.06
C ARG A 241 -16.56 -6.88 11.10
N ILE A 242 -15.43 -6.33 10.69
CA ILE A 242 -14.25 -6.16 11.54
C ILE A 242 -14.04 -4.67 11.78
N ARG A 243 -13.76 -4.30 13.02
CA ARG A 243 -13.37 -2.94 13.42
C ARG A 243 -12.12 -3.04 14.27
N ALA A 244 -11.16 -2.19 14.01
CA ALA A 244 -9.94 -2.15 14.80
C ALA A 244 -9.54 -0.73 15.15
N VAL A 245 -8.91 -0.60 16.31
CA VAL A 245 -8.25 0.62 16.79
C VAL A 245 -6.83 0.26 17.16
N ARG A 246 -5.86 1.02 16.64
CA ARG A 246 -4.44 0.86 16.88
C ARG A 246 -3.85 2.13 17.47
N THR A 247 -3.17 2.00 18.59
CA THR A 247 -2.29 3.04 19.16
C THR A 247 -0.83 2.73 18.81
N SER A 248 0.12 3.47 19.32
CA SER A 248 1.55 3.15 19.16
C SER A 248 1.95 1.81 19.81
N ARG A 249 1.18 1.31 20.78
CA ARG A 249 1.51 0.10 21.53
C ARG A 249 0.45 -0.99 21.46
N TYR A 250 -0.84 -0.63 21.48
CA TYR A 250 -1.93 -1.59 21.58
C TYR A 250 -2.77 -1.61 20.31
N LYS A 251 -3.27 -2.78 19.96
CA LYS A 251 -4.31 -2.95 18.97
C LYS A 251 -5.48 -3.73 19.56
N TYR A 252 -6.68 -3.19 19.39
CA TYR A 252 -7.94 -3.86 19.69
C TYR A 252 -8.68 -4.16 18.38
N ILE A 253 -9.18 -5.39 18.24
CA ILE A 253 -9.97 -5.83 17.10
C ILE A 253 -11.31 -6.39 17.62
N ARG A 254 -12.39 -5.99 16.98
CA ARG A 254 -13.73 -6.54 17.23
C ARG A 254 -14.25 -7.22 15.98
N ASN A 255 -14.55 -8.52 16.11
CA ASN A 255 -15.13 -9.35 15.07
C ASN A 255 -16.65 -9.44 15.22
N GLY A 256 -17.39 -8.85 14.27
CA GLY A 256 -18.86 -8.84 14.29
C GLY A 256 -19.49 -10.19 13.97
N TYR A 257 -18.73 -11.07 13.27
CA TYR A 257 -19.16 -12.44 12.94
C TYR A 257 -18.14 -13.47 13.45
N PRO A 258 -18.06 -13.69 14.78
CA PRO A 258 -17.05 -14.58 15.35
C PRO A 258 -17.25 -16.06 14.98
N ASN A 259 -18.46 -16.45 14.53
CA ASN A 259 -18.77 -17.80 14.08
C ASN A 259 -18.35 -18.08 12.62
N ARG A 260 -17.47 -17.25 12.05
CA ARG A 260 -16.89 -17.44 10.71
C ARG A 260 -15.38 -17.61 10.82
N PRO A 261 -14.77 -18.46 9.98
CA PRO A 261 -13.32 -18.62 9.99
C PRO A 261 -12.60 -17.36 9.52
N GLN A 262 -11.30 -17.26 9.85
CA GLN A 262 -10.45 -16.19 9.33
C GLN A 262 -10.33 -16.29 7.79
N LEU A 263 -9.99 -17.44 7.27
CA LEU A 263 -9.91 -17.70 5.84
C LEU A 263 -11.25 -18.19 5.29
N GLN A 264 -12.23 -17.29 5.25
CA GLN A 264 -13.51 -17.54 4.58
C GLN A 264 -13.28 -17.80 3.08
N PRO A 265 -14.17 -18.55 2.41
CA PRO A 265 -14.15 -18.67 0.95
C PRO A 265 -14.15 -17.28 0.28
N CYS A 266 -13.23 -17.09 -0.65
CA CYS A 266 -13.07 -15.83 -1.38
C CYS A 266 -12.36 -16.10 -2.70
N ALA A 267 -13.06 -15.94 -3.82
CA ALA A 267 -12.55 -16.24 -5.16
C ALA A 267 -11.23 -15.51 -5.48
N TYR A 268 -11.06 -14.30 -4.97
CA TYR A 268 -9.83 -13.53 -5.12
C TYR A 268 -8.60 -14.22 -4.48
N LYS A 269 -8.80 -15.01 -3.42
CA LYS A 269 -7.73 -15.66 -2.66
C LYS A 269 -7.63 -17.15 -2.87
N ASP A 270 -8.75 -17.83 -3.11
CA ASP A 270 -8.83 -19.28 -3.12
C ASP A 270 -8.02 -19.94 -4.23
N ASN A 271 -7.76 -19.22 -5.32
CA ASN A 271 -6.92 -19.67 -6.44
C ASN A 271 -5.41 -19.47 -6.23
N LYS A 272 -4.99 -18.93 -5.08
CA LYS A 272 -3.56 -18.75 -4.79
C LYS A 272 -2.97 -20.03 -4.22
N ASP A 273 -1.87 -20.49 -4.78
CA ASP A 273 -1.19 -21.72 -4.38
C ASP A 273 -0.87 -21.77 -2.88
N THR A 274 -0.54 -20.62 -2.27
CA THR A 274 -0.29 -20.53 -0.82
C THR A 274 -1.53 -20.84 0.02
N TYR A 275 -2.74 -20.41 -0.43
CA TYR A 275 -3.99 -20.71 0.27
C TYR A 275 -4.40 -22.16 0.11
N VAL A 276 -4.22 -22.71 -1.10
CA VAL A 276 -4.43 -24.13 -1.38
C VAL A 276 -3.53 -24.97 -0.50
N ALA A 277 -2.23 -24.65 -0.43
CA ALA A 277 -1.26 -25.37 0.38
C ALA A 277 -1.57 -25.32 1.89
N ILE A 278 -2.01 -24.17 2.41
CA ILE A 278 -2.38 -24.02 3.83
C ILE A 278 -3.61 -24.88 4.15
N ARG A 279 -4.64 -24.89 3.31
CA ARG A 279 -5.85 -25.70 3.51
C ARG A 279 -5.55 -27.18 3.41
N ASP A 280 -4.80 -27.60 2.41
CA ASP A 280 -4.36 -28.98 2.25
C ASP A 280 -3.59 -29.52 3.48
N TRP A 281 -2.67 -28.70 4.02
CA TRP A 281 -1.96 -29.07 5.25
C TRP A 281 -2.87 -29.06 6.47
N GLY A 282 -3.86 -28.19 6.53
CA GLY A 282 -4.86 -28.19 7.59
C GLY A 282 -5.71 -29.45 7.60
N GLU A 283 -6.21 -29.89 6.43
CA GLU A 283 -6.97 -31.14 6.25
C GLU A 283 -6.14 -32.39 6.59
N LYS A 284 -4.85 -32.34 6.31
CA LYS A 284 -3.91 -33.43 6.62
C LYS A 284 -3.34 -33.41 8.05
N GLY A 285 -3.79 -32.48 8.90
CA GLY A 285 -3.31 -32.35 10.27
C GLY A 285 -1.81 -31.99 10.39
N LYS A 286 -1.24 -31.29 9.40
CA LYS A 286 0.18 -30.89 9.35
C LYS A 286 0.46 -29.47 9.84
N LEU A 287 -0.56 -28.71 10.15
CA LEU A 287 -0.43 -27.38 10.76
C LEU A 287 -0.20 -27.52 12.27
N SER A 288 0.58 -26.62 12.86
CA SER A 288 0.62 -26.48 14.31
C SER A 288 -0.71 -25.97 14.85
N ASP A 289 -0.96 -26.15 16.17
CA ASP A 289 -2.18 -25.64 16.83
C ASP A 289 -2.35 -24.14 16.60
N LEU A 290 -1.27 -23.36 16.69
CA LEU A 290 -1.26 -21.93 16.41
C LEU A 290 -1.75 -21.64 14.98
N GLN A 291 -1.18 -22.30 13.99
CA GLN A 291 -1.52 -22.14 12.58
C GLN A 291 -2.97 -22.54 12.30
N GLN A 292 -3.38 -23.70 12.81
CA GLN A 292 -4.74 -24.19 12.67
C GLN A 292 -5.75 -23.21 13.30
N ASN A 293 -5.49 -22.72 14.51
CA ASN A 293 -6.38 -21.83 15.24
C ASN A 293 -6.47 -20.45 14.58
N LEU A 294 -5.36 -19.87 14.15
CA LEU A 294 -5.36 -18.51 13.58
C LEU A 294 -5.83 -18.46 12.13
N LEU A 295 -5.65 -19.53 11.35
CA LEU A 295 -5.96 -19.51 9.92
C LEU A 295 -7.26 -20.24 9.58
N LEU A 296 -7.50 -21.41 10.15
CA LEU A 296 -8.54 -22.35 9.69
C LEU A 296 -9.62 -22.67 10.74
N SER A 297 -9.49 -22.20 11.99
CA SER A 297 -10.54 -22.39 12.98
C SER A 297 -11.89 -21.89 12.45
N PRO A 298 -12.97 -22.65 12.60
CA PRO A 298 -14.31 -22.25 12.15
C PRO A 298 -14.86 -21.05 12.93
N LYS A 299 -14.23 -20.69 14.04
CA LYS A 299 -14.61 -19.57 14.90
C LYS A 299 -13.40 -18.70 15.20
N ARG A 300 -13.65 -17.42 15.40
CA ARG A 300 -12.66 -16.42 15.84
C ARG A 300 -13.04 -15.88 17.20
N ALA A 301 -12.10 -15.29 17.92
CA ALA A 301 -12.40 -14.50 19.10
C ALA A 301 -13.33 -13.34 18.71
N LYS A 302 -14.31 -13.04 19.56
CA LYS A 302 -15.21 -11.88 19.37
C LYS A 302 -14.43 -10.56 19.48
N GLU A 303 -13.47 -10.54 20.39
CA GLU A 303 -12.62 -9.40 20.68
C GLU A 303 -11.19 -9.89 20.85
N GLU A 304 -10.25 -9.11 20.33
CA GLU A 304 -8.82 -9.40 20.37
C GLU A 304 -8.09 -8.14 20.87
N LEU A 305 -7.13 -8.30 21.78
CA LEU A 305 -6.30 -7.21 22.28
C LEU A 305 -4.83 -7.64 22.25
N TYR A 306 -4.02 -6.89 21.54
CA TYR A 306 -2.60 -7.17 21.36
C TYR A 306 -1.75 -6.06 21.96
N ASP A 307 -0.70 -6.41 22.71
CA ASP A 307 0.41 -5.54 23.08
C ASP A 307 1.51 -5.67 22.02
N LEU A 308 1.49 -4.84 21.02
CA LEU A 308 2.37 -4.91 19.85
C LEU A 308 3.87 -4.80 20.18
N LYS A 309 4.22 -4.38 21.42
CA LYS A 309 5.61 -4.40 21.90
C LYS A 309 6.05 -5.81 22.26
N ASN A 310 5.17 -6.61 22.85
CA ASN A 310 5.46 -7.95 23.36
C ASN A 310 4.97 -9.03 22.41
N ASP A 311 3.95 -8.73 21.60
CA ASP A 311 3.39 -9.60 20.55
C ASP A 311 3.28 -8.81 19.23
N PRO A 312 4.39 -8.67 18.47
CA PRO A 312 4.38 -7.95 17.19
C PRO A 312 3.72 -8.73 16.05
N TRP A 313 3.36 -9.99 16.27
CA TRP A 313 2.73 -10.85 15.26
C TRP A 313 1.21 -10.95 15.40
N GLU A 314 0.64 -10.53 16.52
CA GLU A 314 -0.83 -10.55 16.76
C GLU A 314 -1.44 -11.94 16.76
#